data_30d74d04009ec3676ba6908fa88413d2
#
_entry.id   30d74d04009ec3676ba6908fa88413d2
#
_cell.length_a   1.000
_cell.length_b   1.000
_cell.length_c   1.000
_cell.angle_alpha   90.00
_cell.angle_beta   90.00
_cell.angle_gamma   90.00
#
_symmetry.space_group_name_H-M   'P 1'
#
loop_
_entity.id
_entity.type
_entity.pdbx_description
1 polymer ?
#
loop_
_entity_poly.entity_id
_entity_poly.type
_entity_poly.pdbx_seq_one_letter_code
_entity_poly.pdbx_strand_id
1 'polypeptide(L)'
;MIKAFCKLIWSIVSIKWFNYVTDPLEISELVHIHSIGIGLKDVKVEFKKDLKLDILDISIDGKQDEILNIPRWIAEVLESEKHVEIQDVDMVIELKQAVEKEKMLGQFDLATLQVQQQADPYFYIKMKSYMKGLPEKDYDMVESMLNTLLRTRQTKIIRIADASKLTAVISQKLSIEEREFYNNLHDNSSKFSKTIIGGKKWLQKEYIQNQH
;
A
#
# COMPACT_ATOMS: atom_id res chain seq x y z
N MET A 1 -34.60 -14.43 34.73
CA MET A 1 -33.37 -15.05 34.20
C MET A 1 -33.09 -14.72 32.71
N ILE A 2 -34.04 -14.77 31.81
CA ILE A 2 -33.85 -14.55 30.36
C ILE A 2 -33.35 -13.13 30.01
N LYS A 3 -33.86 -12.07 30.68
CA LYS A 3 -33.43 -10.68 30.44
C LYS A 3 -31.99 -10.39 30.83
N ALA A 4 -31.40 -11.09 31.79
CA ALA A 4 -30.01 -10.95 32.20
C ALA A 4 -29.08 -11.63 31.18
N PHE A 5 -29.51 -12.75 30.60
CA PHE A 5 -28.75 -13.47 29.57
C PHE A 5 -28.70 -12.71 28.25
N CYS A 6 -29.78 -12.07 27.83
CA CYS A 6 -29.80 -11.20 26.63
C CYS A 6 -28.89 -9.97 26.78
N LYS A 7 -28.84 -9.35 27.99
CA LYS A 7 -27.93 -8.23 28.23
C LYS A 7 -26.46 -8.64 28.18
N LEU A 8 -26.11 -9.82 28.67
CA LEU A 8 -24.73 -10.34 28.62
C LEU A 8 -24.33 -10.68 27.18
N ILE A 9 -25.20 -11.30 26.39
CA ILE A 9 -24.93 -11.59 24.98
C ILE A 9 -24.79 -10.29 24.18
N TRP A 10 -25.65 -9.28 24.43
CA TRP A 10 -25.58 -8.00 23.76
C TRP A 10 -24.30 -7.22 24.13
N SER A 11 -23.85 -7.30 25.38
CA SER A 11 -22.58 -6.71 25.82
C SER A 11 -21.38 -7.39 25.18
N ILE A 12 -21.36 -8.73 25.09
CA ILE A 12 -20.26 -9.49 24.47
C ILE A 12 -20.22 -9.27 22.95
N VAL A 13 -21.38 -9.22 22.30
CA VAL A 13 -21.48 -8.93 20.85
C VAL A 13 -21.06 -7.49 20.56
N SER A 14 -21.50 -6.52 21.36
CA SER A 14 -21.11 -5.12 21.20
C SER A 14 -19.61 -4.89 21.45
N ILE A 15 -19.03 -5.56 22.46
CA ILE A 15 -17.58 -5.47 22.72
C ILE A 15 -16.78 -6.13 21.59
N LYS A 16 -17.21 -7.29 21.06
CA LYS A 16 -16.55 -7.91 19.91
C LYS A 16 -16.68 -7.06 18.64
N TRP A 17 -17.86 -6.47 18.38
CA TRP A 17 -18.06 -5.55 17.24
C TRP A 17 -17.21 -4.29 17.38
N PHE A 18 -17.13 -3.71 18.57
CA PHE A 18 -16.35 -2.51 18.84
C PHE A 18 -14.84 -2.78 18.68
N ASN A 19 -14.34 -3.92 19.14
CA ASN A 19 -12.94 -4.32 18.94
C ASN A 19 -12.64 -4.61 17.46
N TYR A 20 -13.59 -5.18 16.71
CA TYR A 20 -13.42 -5.42 15.27
C TYR A 20 -13.33 -4.13 14.44
N VAL A 21 -13.97 -3.05 14.90
CA VAL A 21 -13.93 -1.72 14.25
C VAL A 21 -12.69 -0.90 14.68
N THR A 22 -12.08 -1.26 15.81
CA THR A 22 -10.92 -0.54 16.38
C THR A 22 -9.58 -1.24 16.16
N ASP A 23 -9.57 -2.49 15.70
CA ASP A 23 -8.32 -3.15 15.32
C ASP A 23 -7.77 -2.51 14.04
N PRO A 24 -6.50 -2.10 14.05
CA PRO A 24 -5.88 -1.58 12.83
C PRO A 24 -5.95 -2.65 11.74
N LEU A 25 -6.36 -2.25 10.54
CA LEU A 25 -6.38 -3.14 9.36
C LEU A 25 -5.00 -3.77 9.20
N GLU A 26 -4.96 -5.06 8.95
CA GLU A 26 -3.72 -5.70 8.56
C GLU A 26 -3.20 -5.13 7.23
N ILE A 27 -1.87 -5.12 7.04
CA ILE A 27 -1.26 -4.63 5.79
C ILE A 27 -1.85 -5.33 4.57
N SER A 28 -2.17 -6.62 4.69
CA SER A 28 -2.80 -7.41 3.64
C SER A 28 -4.18 -6.90 3.22
N GLU A 29 -5.01 -6.51 4.18
CA GLU A 29 -6.36 -5.96 3.96
C GLU A 29 -6.26 -4.56 3.36
N LEU A 30 -5.35 -3.73 3.88
CA LEU A 30 -5.07 -2.40 3.33
C LEU A 30 -4.67 -2.48 1.86
N VAL A 31 -3.72 -3.36 1.53
CA VAL A 31 -3.28 -3.61 0.14
C VAL A 31 -4.43 -4.07 -0.73
N HIS A 32 -5.30 -4.96 -0.21
CA HIS A 32 -6.45 -5.44 -0.97
C HIS A 32 -7.45 -4.32 -1.30
N ILE A 33 -7.82 -3.51 -0.31
CA ILE A 33 -8.73 -2.36 -0.51
C ILE A 33 -8.17 -1.39 -1.56
N HIS A 34 -6.90 -1.04 -1.43
CA HIS A 34 -6.27 -0.11 -2.37
C HIS A 34 -6.07 -0.72 -3.77
N SER A 35 -5.85 -2.03 -3.87
CA SER A 35 -5.74 -2.71 -5.18
C SER A 35 -7.08 -2.65 -5.94
N ILE A 36 -8.21 -2.79 -5.25
CA ILE A 36 -9.54 -2.59 -5.84
C ILE A 36 -9.66 -1.15 -6.36
N GLY A 37 -9.30 -0.15 -5.53
CA GLY A 37 -9.35 1.26 -5.92
C GLY A 37 -8.47 1.59 -7.13
N ILE A 38 -7.31 0.94 -7.28
CA ILE A 38 -6.45 1.07 -8.45
C ILE A 38 -7.08 0.39 -9.68
N GLY A 39 -7.67 -0.79 -9.48
CA GLY A 39 -8.37 -1.52 -10.55
C GLY A 39 -9.51 -0.72 -11.18
N LEU A 40 -10.18 0.13 -10.42
CA LEU A 40 -11.27 0.97 -10.90
C LEU A 40 -10.80 2.23 -11.67
N LYS A 41 -9.50 2.58 -11.62
CA LYS A 41 -8.97 3.72 -12.38
C LYS A 41 -8.82 3.36 -13.84
N ASP A 42 -9.09 4.35 -14.70
CA ASP A 42 -8.88 4.20 -16.12
C ASP A 42 -7.39 4.15 -16.47
N VAL A 43 -7.08 3.30 -17.45
CA VAL A 43 -5.74 3.17 -18.05
C VAL A 43 -5.86 3.25 -19.57
N LYS A 44 -4.81 3.73 -20.21
CA LYS A 44 -4.70 3.75 -21.65
C LYS A 44 -4.41 2.35 -22.17
N VAL A 45 -5.17 1.90 -23.12
CA VAL A 45 -4.96 0.63 -23.84
C VAL A 45 -4.98 0.83 -25.33
N GLU A 46 -4.15 0.09 -26.02
CA GLU A 46 -4.15 0.00 -27.48
C GLU A 46 -4.83 -1.31 -27.89
N PHE A 47 -5.86 -1.24 -28.72
CA PHE A 47 -6.60 -2.41 -29.19
C PHE A 47 -5.82 -3.13 -30.29
N LYS A 48 -5.62 -4.43 -30.13
CA LYS A 48 -4.97 -5.29 -31.15
C LYS A 48 -5.96 -5.89 -32.11
N LYS A 49 -7.26 -5.80 -31.84
CA LYS A 49 -8.39 -6.32 -32.64
C LYS A 49 -9.62 -5.46 -32.40
N ASP A 50 -10.52 -5.42 -33.33
CA ASP A 50 -11.85 -4.84 -33.15
C ASP A 50 -12.57 -5.60 -32.03
N LEU A 51 -13.07 -4.87 -31.04
CA LEU A 51 -13.76 -5.43 -29.90
C LEU A 51 -14.93 -4.54 -29.51
N LYS A 52 -16.11 -5.17 -29.40
CA LYS A 52 -17.27 -4.53 -28.81
C LYS A 52 -17.70 -5.33 -27.58
N LEU A 53 -17.74 -4.66 -26.42
CA LEU A 53 -18.03 -5.28 -25.15
C LEU A 53 -18.96 -4.40 -24.34
N ASP A 54 -20.04 -4.98 -23.84
CA ASP A 54 -20.98 -4.33 -22.94
C ASP A 54 -20.97 -5.10 -21.61
N ILE A 55 -20.47 -4.47 -20.55
CA ILE A 55 -20.40 -5.05 -19.21
C ILE A 55 -21.08 -4.11 -18.24
N LEU A 56 -22.21 -4.52 -17.66
CA LEU A 56 -23.01 -3.70 -16.78
C LEU A 56 -23.30 -2.32 -17.42
N ASP A 57 -22.82 -1.23 -16.81
CA ASP A 57 -23.00 0.14 -17.31
C ASP A 57 -21.81 0.64 -18.17
N ILE A 58 -20.85 -0.25 -18.49
CA ILE A 58 -19.64 0.10 -19.27
C ILE A 58 -19.77 -0.49 -20.67
N SER A 59 -19.82 0.39 -21.67
CA SER A 59 -19.76 0.01 -23.08
C SER A 59 -18.40 0.38 -23.66
N ILE A 60 -17.71 -0.60 -24.21
CA ILE A 60 -16.40 -0.46 -24.84
C ILE A 60 -16.54 -0.85 -26.31
N ASP A 61 -16.26 0.08 -27.22
CA ASP A 61 -16.25 -0.13 -28.66
C ASP A 61 -14.88 0.35 -29.17
N GLY A 62 -13.92 -0.57 -29.27
CA GLY A 62 -12.56 -0.29 -29.69
C GLY A 62 -12.24 -0.94 -31.01
N LYS A 63 -11.61 -0.19 -31.93
CA LYS A 63 -11.11 -0.68 -33.19
C LYS A 63 -9.62 -1.03 -33.08
N GLN A 64 -9.17 -1.88 -33.99
CA GLN A 64 -7.75 -2.21 -34.07
C GLN A 64 -6.88 -0.93 -34.16
N ASP A 65 -5.79 -0.92 -33.44
CA ASP A 65 -4.81 0.19 -33.31
C ASP A 65 -5.38 1.48 -32.68
N GLU A 66 -6.60 1.44 -32.15
CA GLU A 66 -7.21 2.55 -31.43
C GLU A 66 -6.76 2.57 -29.97
N ILE A 67 -6.52 3.79 -29.45
CA ILE A 67 -6.15 4.00 -28.04
C ILE A 67 -7.34 4.56 -27.28
N LEU A 68 -7.81 3.82 -26.28
CA LEU A 68 -8.91 4.25 -25.40
C LEU A 68 -8.50 4.17 -23.95
N ASN A 69 -9.23 4.90 -23.10
CA ASN A 69 -9.13 4.77 -21.63
C ASN A 69 -10.26 3.84 -21.17
N ILE A 70 -9.89 2.77 -20.50
CA ILE A 70 -10.83 1.82 -19.91
C ILE A 70 -10.41 1.46 -18.48
N PRO A 71 -11.34 1.03 -17.60
CA PRO A 71 -10.99 0.61 -16.26
C PRO A 71 -9.91 -0.47 -16.26
N ARG A 72 -8.90 -0.32 -15.40
CA ARG A 72 -7.72 -1.21 -15.33
C ARG A 72 -8.10 -2.68 -15.19
N TRP A 73 -9.10 -3.00 -14.35
CA TRP A 73 -9.53 -4.38 -14.16
C TRP A 73 -10.05 -5.04 -15.44
N ILE A 74 -10.70 -4.28 -16.35
CA ILE A 74 -11.12 -4.76 -17.68
C ILE A 74 -9.89 -4.88 -18.57
N ALA A 75 -9.01 -3.86 -18.54
CA ALA A 75 -7.79 -3.84 -19.32
C ALA A 75 -6.91 -5.07 -19.04
N GLU A 76 -6.69 -5.42 -17.78
CA GLU A 76 -5.90 -6.58 -17.36
C GLU A 76 -6.49 -7.91 -17.87
N VAL A 77 -7.82 -8.06 -17.87
CA VAL A 77 -8.49 -9.24 -18.46
C VAL A 77 -8.31 -9.28 -19.96
N LEU A 78 -8.55 -8.16 -20.65
CA LEU A 78 -8.44 -8.10 -22.12
C LEU A 78 -6.98 -8.28 -22.58
N GLU A 79 -6.00 -7.84 -21.79
CA GLU A 79 -4.58 -8.03 -22.08
C GLU A 79 -4.18 -9.50 -21.93
N SER A 80 -4.67 -10.19 -20.89
CA SER A 80 -4.44 -11.63 -20.72
C SER A 80 -4.96 -12.47 -21.91
N GLU A 81 -6.04 -12.00 -22.54
CA GLU A 81 -6.64 -12.60 -23.74
C GLU A 81 -6.05 -12.03 -25.05
N LYS A 82 -5.03 -11.17 -24.96
CA LYS A 82 -4.35 -10.55 -26.13
C LYS A 82 -5.27 -9.72 -27.03
N HIS A 83 -6.29 -9.11 -26.47
CA HIS A 83 -7.17 -8.17 -27.19
C HIS A 83 -6.65 -6.74 -27.14
N VAL A 84 -5.98 -6.38 -26.09
CA VAL A 84 -5.38 -5.05 -25.90
C VAL A 84 -3.96 -5.16 -25.38
N GLU A 85 -3.23 -4.06 -25.47
CA GLU A 85 -1.94 -3.83 -24.81
C GLU A 85 -2.07 -2.61 -23.89
N ILE A 86 -1.80 -2.79 -22.61
CA ILE A 86 -1.84 -1.68 -21.65
C ILE A 86 -0.64 -0.78 -21.89
N GLN A 87 -0.91 0.49 -22.21
CA GLN A 87 0.11 1.54 -22.38
C GLN A 87 0.55 2.07 -21.01
N ASP A 88 1.14 1.19 -20.22
CA ASP A 88 1.58 1.54 -18.87
C ASP A 88 3.05 1.98 -18.87
N VAL A 89 3.44 2.62 -17.78
CA VAL A 89 4.83 3.00 -17.55
C VAL A 89 5.68 1.76 -17.40
N ASP A 90 6.89 1.79 -17.93
CA ASP A 90 7.86 0.73 -17.67
C ASP A 90 8.27 0.73 -16.18
N MET A 91 7.56 -0.10 -15.41
CA MET A 91 7.76 -0.24 -13.97
C MET A 91 9.16 -0.79 -13.62
N VAL A 92 9.86 -1.42 -14.57
CA VAL A 92 11.25 -1.87 -14.37
C VAL A 92 12.19 -0.66 -14.33
N ILE A 93 11.97 0.33 -15.17
CA ILE A 93 12.75 1.57 -15.16
C ILE A 93 12.51 2.31 -13.83
N GLU A 94 11.26 2.44 -13.42
CA GLU A 94 10.91 3.10 -12.14
C GLU A 94 11.53 2.36 -10.94
N LEU A 95 11.51 1.02 -10.95
CA LEU A 95 12.15 0.22 -9.91
C LEU A 95 13.67 0.43 -9.87
N LYS A 96 14.34 0.41 -11.02
CA LYS A 96 15.80 0.67 -11.10
C LYS A 96 16.13 2.03 -10.50
N GLN A 97 15.40 3.07 -10.90
CA GLN A 97 15.61 4.42 -10.38
C GLN A 97 15.35 4.50 -8.87
N ALA A 98 14.31 3.81 -8.36
CA ALA A 98 14.03 3.76 -6.92
C ALA A 98 15.17 3.10 -6.14
N VAL A 99 15.70 1.97 -6.64
CA VAL A 99 16.85 1.28 -6.03
C VAL A 99 18.09 2.15 -6.00
N GLU A 100 18.40 2.83 -7.10
CA GLU A 100 19.58 3.72 -7.19
C GLU A 100 19.46 4.93 -6.26
N LYS A 101 18.32 5.63 -6.30
CA LYS A 101 18.05 6.76 -5.41
C LYS A 101 18.15 6.35 -3.94
N GLU A 102 17.61 5.17 -3.59
CA GLU A 102 17.63 4.69 -2.21
C GLU A 102 19.04 4.35 -1.72
N LYS A 103 19.92 3.83 -2.60
CA LYS A 103 21.32 3.54 -2.28
C LYS A 103 22.15 4.79 -2.04
N MET A 104 21.84 5.91 -2.72
CA MET A 104 22.57 7.18 -2.60
C MET A 104 22.28 7.91 -1.28
N LEU A 105 21.19 7.59 -0.61
CA LEU A 105 20.76 8.30 0.60
C LEU A 105 21.32 7.66 1.87
N GLY A 106 21.53 8.51 2.89
CA GLY A 106 22.00 8.11 4.22
C GLY A 106 21.05 7.16 4.94
N GLN A 107 21.50 6.68 6.11
CA GLN A 107 20.81 5.63 6.87
C GLN A 107 19.44 6.05 7.46
N PHE A 108 19.20 7.35 7.59
CA PHE A 108 17.97 7.94 8.11
C PHE A 108 17.15 8.66 7.05
N ASP A 109 17.59 8.61 5.78
CA ASP A 109 16.90 9.24 4.68
C ASP A 109 16.28 8.22 3.75
N LEU A 110 15.05 8.50 3.30
CA LEU A 110 14.30 7.70 2.36
C LEU A 110 14.11 8.46 1.04
N ALA A 111 14.29 7.76 -0.07
CA ALA A 111 13.88 8.27 -1.37
C ALA A 111 12.35 8.32 -1.44
N THR A 112 11.81 9.31 -2.14
CA THR A 112 10.39 9.27 -2.52
C THR A 112 10.22 8.23 -3.62
N LEU A 113 9.32 7.28 -3.41
CA LEU A 113 8.92 6.34 -4.46
C LEU A 113 8.11 7.09 -5.51
N GLN A 114 8.49 6.97 -6.76
CA GLN A 114 7.94 7.74 -7.86
C GLN A 114 7.52 6.82 -8.99
N VAL A 115 6.46 7.22 -9.69
CA VAL A 115 6.08 6.68 -10.99
C VAL A 115 5.88 7.87 -11.91
N GLN A 116 6.54 7.90 -13.06
CA GLN A 116 6.57 9.07 -13.97
C GLN A 116 6.99 10.38 -13.26
N GLN A 117 8.02 10.31 -12.42
CA GLN A 117 8.55 11.45 -11.65
C GLN A 117 7.58 12.04 -10.60
N GLN A 118 6.43 11.42 -10.37
CA GLN A 118 5.48 11.81 -9.34
C GLN A 118 5.56 10.86 -8.15
N ALA A 119 5.47 11.40 -6.92
CA ALA A 119 5.37 10.60 -5.72
C ALA A 119 4.17 9.65 -5.79
N ASP A 120 4.43 8.36 -5.66
CA ASP A 120 3.38 7.35 -5.77
C ASP A 120 3.27 6.50 -4.49
N PRO A 121 2.28 6.76 -3.66
CA PRO A 121 2.04 5.96 -2.45
C PRO A 121 1.62 4.53 -2.74
N TYR A 122 1.27 4.20 -3.97
CA TYR A 122 0.81 2.88 -4.42
C TYR A 122 1.87 2.12 -5.22
N PHE A 123 3.11 2.54 -5.14
CA PHE A 123 4.22 1.98 -5.91
C PHE A 123 4.28 0.45 -5.85
N TYR A 124 4.20 -0.14 -4.66
CA TYR A 124 4.29 -1.60 -4.50
C TYR A 124 3.06 -2.34 -5.02
N ILE A 125 1.88 -1.76 -4.90
CA ILE A 125 0.65 -2.36 -5.45
C ILE A 125 0.71 -2.39 -6.99
N LYS A 126 1.17 -1.30 -7.61
CA LYS A 126 1.38 -1.24 -9.06
C LYS A 126 2.47 -2.21 -9.52
N MET A 127 3.59 -2.27 -8.79
CA MET A 127 4.66 -3.21 -9.07
C MET A 127 4.17 -4.66 -8.99
N LYS A 128 3.39 -5.00 -7.97
CA LYS A 128 2.79 -6.34 -7.84
C LYS A 128 1.84 -6.68 -8.98
N SER A 129 1.05 -5.71 -9.45
CA SER A 129 0.17 -5.90 -10.62
C SER A 129 1.00 -6.12 -11.89
N TYR A 130 2.01 -5.30 -12.12
CA TYR A 130 2.93 -5.40 -13.25
C TYR A 130 3.64 -6.77 -13.31
N MET A 131 4.15 -7.24 -12.17
CA MET A 131 4.86 -8.53 -12.09
C MET A 131 4.00 -9.74 -12.49
N LYS A 132 2.67 -9.68 -12.32
CA LYS A 132 1.78 -10.79 -12.70
C LYS A 132 1.78 -11.07 -14.20
N GLY A 133 2.04 -10.07 -15.03
CA GLY A 133 2.07 -10.17 -16.50
C GLY A 133 3.43 -10.55 -17.07
N LEU A 134 4.49 -10.65 -16.23
CA LEU A 134 5.85 -10.89 -16.71
C LEU A 134 6.13 -12.37 -17.04
N PRO A 135 6.93 -12.63 -18.09
CA PRO A 135 7.54 -13.94 -18.30
C PRO A 135 8.43 -14.34 -17.11
N GLU A 136 8.56 -15.63 -16.81
CA GLU A 136 9.30 -16.16 -15.66
C GLU A 136 10.71 -15.57 -15.51
N LYS A 137 11.46 -15.49 -16.61
CA LYS A 137 12.81 -14.93 -16.60
C LYS A 137 12.88 -13.46 -16.18
N ASP A 138 11.92 -12.66 -16.63
CA ASP A 138 11.88 -11.24 -16.31
C ASP A 138 11.31 -11.03 -14.89
N TYR A 139 10.40 -11.90 -14.47
CA TYR A 139 9.87 -11.95 -13.11
C TYR A 139 10.99 -12.10 -12.07
N ASP A 140 11.88 -13.07 -12.22
CA ASP A 140 12.98 -13.32 -11.27
C ASP A 140 13.90 -12.13 -11.14
N MET A 141 14.20 -11.45 -12.26
CA MET A 141 15.02 -10.24 -12.25
C MET A 141 14.35 -9.11 -11.49
N VAL A 142 13.07 -8.86 -11.76
CA VAL A 142 12.30 -7.79 -11.12
C VAL A 142 12.12 -8.08 -9.63
N GLU A 143 11.80 -9.32 -9.28
CA GLU A 143 11.68 -9.77 -7.89
C GLU A 143 12.98 -9.54 -7.09
N SER A 144 14.13 -9.89 -7.67
CA SER A 144 15.44 -9.66 -7.04
C SER A 144 15.71 -8.17 -6.78
N MET A 145 15.40 -7.31 -7.75
CA MET A 145 15.54 -5.85 -7.58
C MET A 145 14.58 -5.30 -6.52
N LEU A 146 13.32 -5.75 -6.55
CA LEU A 146 12.30 -5.35 -5.58
C LEU A 146 12.69 -5.78 -4.16
N ASN A 147 13.18 -7.00 -3.99
CA ASN A 147 13.69 -7.49 -2.71
C ASN A 147 14.87 -6.65 -2.20
N THR A 148 15.74 -6.20 -3.09
CA THR A 148 16.84 -5.29 -2.73
C THR A 148 16.33 -3.95 -2.22
N LEU A 149 15.36 -3.35 -2.92
CA LEU A 149 14.71 -2.11 -2.50
C LEU A 149 14.03 -2.28 -1.14
N LEU A 150 13.19 -3.31 -1.00
CA LEU A 150 12.45 -3.61 0.23
C LEU A 150 13.38 -3.75 1.45
N ARG A 151 14.44 -4.57 1.35
CA ARG A 151 15.40 -4.78 2.45
C ARG A 151 16.08 -3.47 2.86
N THR A 152 16.51 -2.67 1.89
CA THR A 152 17.17 -1.39 2.16
C THR A 152 16.22 -0.44 2.87
N ARG A 153 15.00 -0.31 2.37
CA ARG A 153 13.98 0.58 2.94
C ARG A 153 13.49 0.11 4.30
N GLN A 154 13.23 -1.20 4.47
CA GLN A 154 12.85 -1.76 5.77
C GLN A 154 13.88 -1.44 6.85
N THR A 155 15.18 -1.61 6.55
CA THR A 155 16.25 -1.29 7.50
C THR A 155 16.22 0.17 7.93
N LYS A 156 15.98 1.09 7.00
CA LYS A 156 15.89 2.54 7.28
C LYS A 156 14.62 2.87 8.06
N ILE A 157 13.48 2.30 7.66
CA ILE A 157 12.18 2.51 8.33
C ILE A 157 12.25 2.07 9.80
N ILE A 158 12.84 0.91 10.09
CA ILE A 158 13.03 0.43 11.46
C ILE A 158 13.81 1.46 12.30
N ARG A 159 14.91 2.00 11.77
CA ARG A 159 15.73 3.00 12.47
C ARG A 159 14.97 4.31 12.71
N ILE A 160 14.21 4.77 11.71
CA ILE A 160 13.44 6.00 11.82
C ILE A 160 12.29 5.81 12.82
N ALA A 161 11.61 4.66 12.79
CA ALA A 161 10.48 4.36 13.68
C ALA A 161 10.89 4.29 15.17
N ASP A 162 12.11 3.82 15.44
CA ASP A 162 12.67 3.81 16.80
C ASP A 162 13.10 5.21 17.28
N ALA A 163 13.62 6.02 16.37
CA ALA A 163 14.22 7.32 16.71
C ALA A 163 13.22 8.48 16.83
N SER A 164 12.10 8.46 16.10
CA SER A 164 11.24 9.63 15.96
C SER A 164 9.78 9.33 15.66
N LYS A 165 8.91 10.32 15.91
CA LYS A 165 7.52 10.29 15.42
C LYS A 165 7.46 10.52 13.90
N LEU A 166 6.45 9.97 13.26
CA LEU A 166 6.21 10.15 11.82
C LEU A 166 5.93 11.62 11.50
N THR A 167 6.87 12.26 10.83
CA THR A 167 6.68 13.64 10.34
C THR A 167 5.99 13.64 8.98
N ALA A 168 5.36 14.76 8.60
CA ALA A 168 4.73 14.91 7.28
C ALA A 168 5.74 14.67 6.14
N VAL A 169 6.99 15.11 6.31
CA VAL A 169 8.06 14.92 5.31
C VAL A 169 8.40 13.44 5.13
N ILE A 170 8.53 12.67 6.22
CA ILE A 170 8.79 11.24 6.16
C ILE A 170 7.58 10.51 5.58
N SER A 171 6.37 10.87 6.02
CA SER A 171 5.13 10.25 5.55
C SER A 171 4.92 10.37 4.04
N GLN A 172 5.34 11.49 3.43
CA GLN A 172 5.26 11.68 1.97
C GLN A 172 6.24 10.81 1.18
N LYS A 173 7.30 10.32 1.81
CA LYS A 173 8.30 9.44 1.20
C LYS A 173 7.96 7.96 1.30
N LEU A 174 6.99 7.61 2.13
CA LEU A 174 6.56 6.24 2.38
C LEU A 174 5.37 5.85 1.50
N SER A 175 5.38 4.61 1.00
CA SER A 175 4.16 4.00 0.47
C SER A 175 3.12 3.78 1.58
N ILE A 176 1.90 3.38 1.20
CA ILE A 176 0.87 3.09 2.20
C ILE A 176 1.24 1.88 3.08
N GLU A 177 1.85 0.85 2.49
CA GLU A 177 2.31 -0.34 3.21
C GLU A 177 3.44 0.00 4.15
N GLU A 178 4.36 0.85 3.73
CA GLU A 178 5.49 1.30 4.54
C GLU A 178 5.06 2.20 5.70
N ARG A 179 4.02 3.03 5.51
CA ARG A 179 3.44 3.82 6.60
C ARG A 179 2.84 2.92 7.67
N GLU A 180 2.10 1.90 7.26
CA GLU A 180 1.52 0.96 8.21
C GLU A 180 2.60 0.15 8.93
N PHE A 181 3.62 -0.30 8.21
CA PHE A 181 4.79 -0.95 8.79
C PHE A 181 5.50 -0.04 9.80
N TYR A 182 5.70 1.23 9.48
CA TYR A 182 6.28 2.22 10.39
C TYR A 182 5.43 2.38 11.66
N ASN A 183 4.12 2.57 11.53
CA ASN A 183 3.20 2.75 12.65
C ASN A 183 3.25 1.54 13.60
N ASN A 184 3.18 0.34 13.07
CA ASN A 184 3.25 -0.90 13.83
C ASN A 184 4.57 -1.04 14.61
N LEU A 185 5.70 -0.70 13.98
CA LEU A 185 7.01 -0.71 14.63
C LEU A 185 7.09 0.32 15.76
N HIS A 186 6.67 1.56 15.50
CA HIS A 186 6.71 2.65 16.45
C HIS A 186 5.85 2.35 17.68
N ASP A 187 4.62 1.84 17.47
CA ASP A 187 3.70 1.49 18.55
C ASP A 187 4.23 0.33 19.39
N ASN A 188 4.77 -0.70 18.75
CA ASN A 188 5.35 -1.85 19.46
C ASN A 188 6.59 -1.45 20.26
N SER A 189 7.50 -0.65 19.69
CA SER A 189 8.67 -0.11 20.40
C SER A 189 8.25 0.74 21.60
N SER A 190 7.27 1.62 21.40
CA SER A 190 6.70 2.46 22.46
C SER A 190 6.06 1.64 23.58
N LYS A 191 5.25 0.63 23.22
CA LYS A 191 4.62 -0.28 24.19
C LYS A 191 5.67 -1.07 24.97
N PHE A 192 6.68 -1.62 24.29
CA PHE A 192 7.78 -2.34 24.91
C PHE A 192 8.50 -1.45 25.92
N SER A 193 8.93 -0.25 25.53
CA SER A 193 9.62 0.70 26.40
C SER A 193 8.78 1.08 27.63
N LYS A 194 7.47 1.34 27.45
CA LYS A 194 6.54 1.62 28.56
C LYS A 194 6.40 0.43 29.50
N THR A 195 6.39 -0.80 29.00
CA THR A 195 6.29 -2.01 29.82
C THR A 195 7.53 -2.21 30.68
N ILE A 196 8.73 -1.98 30.12
CA ILE A 196 9.99 -2.19 30.83
C ILE A 196 10.28 -1.07 31.83
N ILE A 197 10.08 0.19 31.42
CA ILE A 197 10.43 1.36 32.27
C ILE A 197 9.35 1.65 33.34
N GLY A 198 8.14 1.10 33.17
CA GLY A 198 7.03 1.32 34.10
C GLY A 198 6.45 2.74 33.98
N GLY A 199 5.41 2.88 33.17
CA GLY A 199 4.84 4.14 32.69
C GLY A 199 4.21 5.13 33.71
N LYS A 200 4.44 5.03 35.00
CA LYS A 200 3.84 5.96 36.00
C LYS A 200 4.38 7.40 35.93
N LYS A 201 5.59 7.62 35.45
CA LYS A 201 6.18 8.96 35.37
C LYS A 201 5.72 9.84 34.24
N TRP A 202 5.19 9.26 33.16
CA TRP A 202 4.77 10.01 31.98
C TRP A 202 3.31 10.49 32.03
N LEU A 203 2.43 9.74 32.69
CA LEU A 203 1.05 10.16 32.94
C LEU A 203 0.91 11.40 33.82
N GLN A 204 1.85 11.64 34.70
CA GLN A 204 1.86 12.87 35.49
C GLN A 204 2.30 14.12 34.73
N LYS A 205 3.15 13.99 33.69
CA LYS A 205 3.55 15.15 32.87
C LYS A 205 2.44 15.58 31.89
N GLU A 206 1.69 14.66 31.29
CA GLU A 206 0.56 15.01 30.43
C GLU A 206 -0.61 15.62 31.21
N TYR A 207 -0.83 15.18 32.45
CA TYR A 207 -1.89 15.73 33.29
C TYR A 207 -1.59 17.20 33.76
N ILE A 208 -0.32 17.55 33.90
CA ILE A 208 0.11 18.90 34.29
C ILE A 208 0.11 19.87 33.07
N GLN A 209 0.38 19.38 31.86
CA GLN A 209 0.35 20.22 30.66
C GLN A 209 -1.06 20.56 30.15
N ASN A 210 -2.08 19.79 30.52
CA ASN A 210 -3.47 20.04 30.15
C ASN A 210 -4.25 20.87 31.15
N GLN A 211 -3.61 21.40 32.22
CA GLN A 211 -4.21 22.29 33.23
C GLN A 211 -3.70 23.74 33.17
N HIS A 212 -2.97 24.11 32.16
CA HIS A 212 -2.54 25.47 31.86
C HIS A 212 -2.91 25.76 30.39
#